data_8cb6602150c126be49c916317d5b519c
#
_entry.id   8cb6602150c126be49c916317d5b519c
#
_cell.length_a   1.000
_cell.length_b   1.000
_cell.length_c   1.000
_cell.angle_alpha   90.00
_cell.angle_beta   90.00
_cell.angle_gamma   90.00
#
_symmetry.space_group_name_H-M   'P 1'
#
loop_
_entity.id
_entity.type
_entity.pdbx_description
1 polymer ?
#
loop_
_entity_poly.entity_id
_entity_poly.type
_entity_poly.pdbx_seq_one_letter_code
_entity_poly.pdbx_strand_id
1 'polypeptide(L)'
;QITLAAHKRMDIIVGALLMLGEATVYNKDAAITSGQTNNKLLEITLPFNFIKPKSGDVVVDGKNMFISYLREKLHSLAPDYGVYAKMIMTRASFNKLILGSSEFGEQYKMILGSNEMKLSTGLVSSSLASEVFTGIGLPRIEIKEDYVKDQTGKNVQIYADNRITLLPSDQIGYMRHHTPYEATDPVQGRTYIPSEGQMLISNYRDKNGRYMEYTAEWIPQISNPDLITNFDLSEIASIQSA
;
A
#
# COMPACT_ATOMS: atom_id res chain seq x y z
N GLN A 1 -4.27 17.65 -14.85
CA GLN A 1 -3.80 16.26 -15.07
C GLN A 1 -2.33 16.06 -14.70
N ILE A 2 -1.47 17.06 -14.92
CA ILE A 2 -0.02 16.96 -14.67
C ILE A 2 0.29 16.84 -13.18
N THR A 3 -0.33 17.67 -12.33
CA THR A 3 -0.16 17.61 -10.86
C THR A 3 -0.57 16.24 -10.27
N LEU A 4 -1.63 15.64 -10.81
CA LEU A 4 -2.10 14.34 -10.41
C LEU A 4 -1.07 13.22 -10.69
N ALA A 5 -0.25 13.36 -11.72
CA ALA A 5 0.78 12.37 -12.06
C ALA A 5 1.90 12.31 -11.01
N ALA A 6 2.30 13.46 -10.44
CA ALA A 6 3.28 13.50 -9.36
C ALA A 6 2.77 12.79 -8.10
N HIS A 7 1.52 13.06 -7.69
CA HIS A 7 0.89 12.37 -6.55
C HIS A 7 0.80 10.86 -6.78
N LYS A 8 0.34 10.42 -7.95
CA LYS A 8 0.28 8.99 -8.29
C LYS A 8 1.64 8.30 -8.26
N ARG A 9 2.71 8.99 -8.66
CA ARG A 9 4.07 8.45 -8.54
C ARG A 9 4.47 8.26 -7.08
N MET A 10 4.10 9.19 -6.20
CA MET A 10 4.33 9.06 -4.76
C MET A 10 3.50 7.92 -4.16
N ASP A 11 2.25 7.76 -4.59
CA ASP A 11 1.40 6.64 -4.14
C ASP A 11 2.04 5.28 -4.45
N ILE A 12 2.68 5.13 -5.63
CA ILE A 12 3.43 3.91 -5.98
C ILE A 12 4.59 3.69 -5.02
N ILE A 13 5.38 4.73 -4.76
CA ILE A 13 6.56 4.63 -3.87
C ILE A 13 6.12 4.31 -2.44
N VAL A 14 5.11 5.02 -1.93
CA VAL A 14 4.57 4.77 -0.59
C VAL A 14 3.95 3.37 -0.50
N GLY A 15 3.19 2.95 -1.51
CA GLY A 15 2.63 1.60 -1.57
C GLY A 15 3.71 0.51 -1.54
N ALA A 16 4.78 0.67 -2.32
CA ALA A 16 5.92 -0.24 -2.30
C ALA A 16 6.62 -0.26 -0.93
N LEU A 17 6.87 0.92 -0.34
CA LEU A 17 7.45 1.03 1.00
C LEU A 17 6.59 0.32 2.05
N LEU A 18 5.26 0.51 2.01
CA LEU A 18 4.36 -0.09 2.99
C LEU A 18 4.26 -1.61 2.86
N MET A 19 4.35 -2.16 1.65
CA MET A 19 4.17 -3.60 1.43
C MET A 19 5.48 -4.38 1.45
N LEU A 20 6.56 -3.78 0.93
CA LEU A 20 7.82 -4.47 0.71
C LEU A 20 8.91 -4.02 1.67
N GLY A 21 8.72 -2.89 2.35
CA GLY A 21 9.77 -2.24 3.13
C GLY A 21 10.85 -1.59 2.28
N GLU A 22 10.70 -1.64 0.95
CA GLU A 22 11.68 -1.10 0.01
C GLU A 22 10.99 -0.43 -1.19
N ALA A 23 11.62 0.61 -1.71
CA ALA A 23 11.22 1.22 -2.97
C ALA A 23 12.45 1.70 -3.74
N THR A 24 12.44 1.47 -5.04
CA THR A 24 13.50 1.92 -5.94
C THR A 24 12.94 2.94 -6.93
N VAL A 25 13.60 4.08 -7.02
CA VAL A 25 13.30 5.12 -8.00
C VAL A 25 14.38 5.08 -9.09
N TYR A 26 13.96 5.01 -10.33
CA TYR A 26 14.83 4.98 -11.49
C TYR A 26 14.84 6.33 -12.21
N ASN A 27 16.02 6.74 -12.70
CA ASN A 27 16.13 7.87 -13.60
C ASN A 27 15.76 7.42 -15.02
N LYS A 28 14.72 8.05 -15.59
CA LYS A 28 14.22 7.74 -16.92
C LYS A 28 15.06 8.37 -18.05
N ASP A 29 15.71 9.50 -17.75
CA ASP A 29 16.42 10.31 -18.74
C ASP A 29 17.87 9.86 -18.96
N ALA A 30 18.37 8.96 -18.11
CA ALA A 30 19.65 8.32 -18.39
C ALA A 30 19.48 7.44 -19.63
N ALA A 31 20.02 7.88 -20.75
CA ALA A 31 20.09 7.09 -21.99
C ALA A 31 20.57 5.69 -21.64
N ILE A 32 19.78 4.68 -22.01
CA ILE A 32 20.16 3.27 -21.85
C ILE A 32 21.31 3.04 -22.81
N THR A 33 22.51 3.37 -22.37
CA THR A 33 23.73 2.96 -23.04
C THR A 33 23.82 1.46 -22.81
N SER A 34 23.81 0.71 -23.88
CA SER A 34 23.86 -0.74 -23.89
C SER A 34 24.94 -1.25 -22.91
N GLY A 35 24.51 -1.90 -21.82
CA GLY A 35 25.39 -2.47 -20.81
C GLY A 35 25.30 -1.90 -19.40
N GLN A 36 24.59 -0.80 -19.15
CA GLN A 36 24.35 -0.29 -17.78
C GLN A 36 22.96 -0.67 -17.32
N THR A 37 22.89 -1.62 -16.40
CA THR A 37 21.65 -2.11 -15.79
C THR A 37 21.18 -1.28 -14.60
N ASN A 38 21.87 -0.21 -14.20
CA ASN A 38 21.63 0.51 -12.96
C ASN A 38 21.37 2.00 -13.17
N ASN A 39 20.17 2.34 -13.64
CA ASN A 39 19.66 3.71 -13.58
C ASN A 39 18.95 3.99 -12.23
N LYS A 40 19.37 3.36 -11.14
CA LYS A 40 18.87 3.64 -9.81
C LYS A 40 19.21 5.08 -9.42
N LEU A 41 18.20 5.89 -9.18
CA LEU A 41 18.36 7.24 -8.64
C LEU A 41 18.34 7.22 -7.11
N LEU A 42 17.43 6.44 -6.54
CA LEU A 42 17.23 6.35 -5.11
C LEU A 42 16.74 4.96 -4.75
N GLU A 43 17.29 4.39 -3.69
CA GLU A 43 16.81 3.17 -3.06
C GLU A 43 16.50 3.48 -1.59
N ILE A 44 15.28 3.19 -1.18
CA ILE A 44 14.82 3.38 0.20
C ILE A 44 14.53 2.00 0.76
N THR A 45 15.15 1.66 1.88
CA THR A 45 14.89 0.42 2.63
C THR A 45 14.50 0.77 4.04
N LEU A 46 13.43 0.18 4.53
CA LEU A 46 12.88 0.43 5.87
C LEU A 46 12.91 -0.87 6.69
N PRO A 47 13.21 -0.79 7.99
CA PRO A 47 13.25 -1.94 8.89
C PRO A 47 11.82 -2.34 9.33
N PHE A 48 11.06 -2.96 8.43
CA PHE A 48 9.73 -3.47 8.78
C PHE A 48 9.81 -4.85 9.39
N ASN A 49 8.80 -5.18 10.20
CA ASN A 49 8.58 -6.53 10.68
C ASN A 49 7.84 -7.35 9.61
N PHE A 50 8.50 -8.39 9.08
CA PHE A 50 7.91 -9.27 8.07
C PHE A 50 7.58 -10.63 8.66
N ILE A 51 6.31 -11.04 8.53
CA ILE A 51 5.82 -12.34 8.96
C ILE A 51 5.39 -13.14 7.73
N LYS A 52 5.94 -14.35 7.57
CA LYS A 52 5.58 -15.29 6.51
C LYS A 52 4.92 -16.53 7.11
N PRO A 53 3.59 -16.54 7.25
CA PRO A 53 2.91 -17.72 7.74
C PRO A 53 3.00 -18.86 6.73
N LYS A 54 3.20 -20.06 7.23
CA LYS A 54 3.10 -21.28 6.43
C LYS A 54 1.64 -21.72 6.31
N SER A 55 1.34 -22.51 5.30
CA SER A 55 -0.02 -23.04 5.12
C SER A 55 -0.56 -23.75 6.36
N GLY A 56 0.27 -24.56 7.05
CA GLY A 56 -0.12 -25.25 8.27
C GLY A 56 -0.39 -24.35 9.48
N ASP A 57 0.09 -23.12 9.48
CA ASP A 57 -0.19 -22.15 10.56
C ASP A 57 -1.62 -21.59 10.48
N VAL A 58 -2.18 -21.59 9.26
CA VAL A 58 -3.47 -20.95 8.95
C VAL A 58 -4.55 -21.96 8.64
N VAL A 59 -4.19 -23.13 8.09
CA VAL A 59 -5.14 -24.19 7.76
C VAL A 59 -5.05 -25.30 8.80
N VAL A 60 -6.13 -25.45 9.57
CA VAL A 60 -6.28 -26.50 10.58
C VAL A 60 -7.45 -27.39 10.15
N ASP A 61 -7.21 -28.70 10.06
CA ASP A 61 -8.22 -29.70 9.63
C ASP A 61 -8.94 -29.32 8.31
N GLY A 62 -8.20 -28.75 7.36
CA GLY A 62 -8.73 -28.31 6.07
C GLY A 62 -9.55 -27.00 6.12
N LYS A 63 -9.69 -26.37 7.29
CA LYS A 63 -10.42 -25.12 7.45
C LYS A 63 -9.46 -23.93 7.52
N ASN A 64 -9.88 -22.83 6.92
CA ASN A 64 -9.14 -21.57 7.02
C ASN A 64 -9.41 -20.90 8.36
N MET A 65 -8.40 -20.90 9.23
CA MET A 65 -8.40 -20.33 10.59
C MET A 65 -7.56 -19.05 10.66
N PHE A 66 -7.55 -18.26 9.60
CA PHE A 66 -6.71 -17.07 9.49
C PHE A 66 -7.00 -16.02 10.57
N ILE A 67 -8.24 -15.88 11.01
CA ILE A 67 -8.63 -14.88 12.02
C ILE A 67 -8.02 -15.24 13.38
N SER A 68 -8.11 -16.51 13.81
CA SER A 68 -7.47 -16.98 15.03
C SER A 68 -5.96 -16.84 14.98
N TYR A 69 -5.34 -17.21 13.86
CA TYR A 69 -3.91 -17.01 13.64
C TYR A 69 -3.51 -15.54 13.76
N LEU A 70 -4.23 -14.64 13.09
CA LEU A 70 -3.98 -13.20 13.14
C LEU A 70 -4.10 -12.67 14.58
N ARG A 71 -5.14 -13.07 15.31
CA ARG A 71 -5.37 -12.67 16.68
C ARG A 71 -4.23 -13.10 17.62
N GLU A 72 -3.77 -14.35 17.49
CA GLU A 72 -2.65 -14.87 18.26
C GLU A 72 -1.36 -14.09 17.96
N LYS A 73 -1.07 -13.84 16.69
CA LYS A 73 0.11 -13.06 16.29
C LYS A 73 0.05 -11.63 16.78
N LEU A 74 -1.09 -10.95 16.65
CA LEU A 74 -1.26 -9.60 17.19
C LEU A 74 -1.09 -9.54 18.70
N HIS A 75 -1.59 -10.54 19.42
CA HIS A 75 -1.40 -10.62 20.85
C HIS A 75 0.08 -10.81 21.23
N SER A 76 0.81 -11.61 20.47
CA SER A 76 2.26 -11.81 20.69
C SER A 76 3.10 -10.57 20.36
N LEU A 77 2.66 -9.74 19.41
CA LEU A 77 3.34 -8.50 19.00
C LEU A 77 2.96 -7.30 19.89
N ALA A 78 1.82 -7.34 20.56
CA ALA A 78 1.30 -6.22 21.36
C ALA A 78 2.28 -5.66 22.41
N PRO A 79 3.10 -6.46 23.12
CA PRO A 79 4.08 -5.93 24.06
C PRO A 79 5.11 -5.01 23.41
N ASP A 80 5.51 -5.30 22.17
CA ASP A 80 6.56 -4.57 21.46
C ASP A 80 6.00 -3.44 20.58
N TYR A 81 4.86 -3.68 19.94
CA TYR A 81 4.30 -2.80 18.90
C TYR A 81 3.00 -2.08 19.30
N GLY A 82 2.41 -2.43 20.43
CA GLY A 82 1.15 -1.86 20.89
C GLY A 82 -0.05 -2.32 20.05
N VAL A 83 -1.08 -1.46 19.98
CA VAL A 83 -2.33 -1.78 19.26
C VAL A 83 -2.27 -1.20 17.86
N TYR A 84 -2.50 -2.04 16.86
CA TYR A 84 -2.63 -1.60 15.48
C TYR A 84 -4.00 -0.94 15.23
N ALA A 85 -4.00 0.21 14.53
CA ALA A 85 -5.21 0.95 14.23
C ALA A 85 -5.93 0.38 13.00
N LYS A 86 -5.18 -0.05 11.98
CA LYS A 86 -5.76 -0.55 10.74
C LYS A 86 -4.90 -1.61 10.05
N MET A 87 -5.57 -2.35 9.19
CA MET A 87 -5.02 -3.41 8.37
C MET A 87 -5.36 -3.12 6.90
N ILE A 88 -4.33 -2.95 6.07
CA ILE A 88 -4.49 -2.68 4.64
C ILE A 88 -4.30 -3.97 3.85
N MET A 89 -5.20 -4.23 2.91
CA MET A 89 -5.12 -5.37 1.98
C MET A 89 -5.87 -5.08 0.68
N THR A 90 -5.66 -5.93 -0.33
CA THR A 90 -6.45 -5.90 -1.56
C THR A 90 -7.79 -6.62 -1.39
N ARG A 91 -8.73 -6.40 -2.30
CA ARG A 91 -10.01 -7.11 -2.35
C ARG A 91 -9.81 -8.63 -2.52
N ALA A 92 -8.83 -9.03 -3.33
CA ALA A 92 -8.52 -10.44 -3.54
C ALA A 92 -8.06 -11.10 -2.24
N SER A 93 -7.15 -10.45 -1.49
CA SER A 93 -6.71 -10.93 -0.18
C SER A 93 -7.84 -10.96 0.83
N PHE A 94 -8.70 -9.94 0.85
CA PHE A 94 -9.86 -9.87 1.72
C PHE A 94 -10.83 -11.03 1.47
N ASN A 95 -11.22 -11.25 0.21
CA ASN A 95 -12.15 -12.31 -0.13
C ASN A 95 -11.58 -13.69 0.24
N LYS A 96 -10.31 -13.92 -0.05
CA LYS A 96 -9.67 -15.21 0.18
C LYS A 96 -9.45 -15.51 1.66
N LEU A 97 -8.95 -14.55 2.42
CA LEU A 97 -8.47 -14.77 3.79
C LEU A 97 -9.55 -14.52 4.83
N ILE A 98 -10.35 -13.49 4.63
CA ILE A 98 -11.35 -13.08 5.60
C ILE A 98 -12.70 -13.74 5.30
N LEU A 99 -13.26 -13.48 4.11
CA LEU A 99 -14.54 -14.09 3.75
C LEU A 99 -14.45 -15.59 3.54
N GLY A 100 -13.30 -16.09 3.08
CA GLY A 100 -13.02 -17.53 2.97
C GLY A 100 -12.66 -18.19 4.31
N SER A 101 -12.56 -17.44 5.41
CA SER A 101 -12.35 -18.01 6.74
C SER A 101 -13.62 -18.66 7.26
N SER A 102 -13.51 -19.90 7.77
CA SER A 102 -14.60 -20.58 8.44
C SER A 102 -15.07 -19.88 9.72
N GLU A 103 -14.16 -19.12 10.33
CA GLU A 103 -14.43 -18.38 11.58
C GLU A 103 -15.23 -17.08 11.35
N PHE A 104 -15.09 -16.44 10.17
CA PHE A 104 -15.72 -15.15 9.92
C PHE A 104 -17.24 -15.22 10.03
N GLY A 105 -17.84 -16.24 9.46
CA GLY A 105 -19.29 -16.43 9.51
C GLY A 105 -19.82 -16.64 10.93
N GLU A 106 -19.07 -17.33 11.78
CA GLU A 106 -19.44 -17.55 13.19
C GLU A 106 -19.36 -16.26 14.00
N GLN A 107 -18.25 -15.52 13.85
CA GLN A 107 -18.05 -14.22 14.51
C GLN A 107 -19.08 -13.18 14.06
N TYR A 108 -19.39 -13.15 12.78
CA TYR A 108 -20.40 -12.28 12.22
C TYR A 108 -21.79 -12.51 12.86
N LYS A 109 -22.22 -13.78 12.96
CA LYS A 109 -23.48 -14.14 13.61
C LYS A 109 -23.52 -13.77 15.09
N MET A 110 -22.42 -13.96 15.78
CA MET A 110 -22.30 -13.67 17.21
C MET A 110 -22.42 -12.16 17.48
N ILE A 111 -21.77 -11.31 16.69
CA ILE A 111 -21.72 -9.87 16.92
C ILE A 111 -23.01 -9.18 16.46
N LEU A 112 -23.53 -9.54 15.29
CA LEU A 112 -24.71 -8.89 14.72
C LEU A 112 -26.03 -9.52 15.12
N GLY A 113 -26.01 -10.60 15.93
CA GLY A 113 -27.22 -11.23 16.45
C GLY A 113 -28.13 -11.90 15.41
N SER A 114 -27.64 -12.14 14.21
CA SER A 114 -28.40 -12.69 13.10
C SER A 114 -28.25 -14.21 13.01
N ASN A 115 -29.27 -14.92 13.45
CA ASN A 115 -29.30 -16.40 13.38
C ASN A 115 -29.55 -16.97 11.98
N GLU A 116 -29.95 -16.15 10.99
CA GLU A 116 -30.48 -16.64 9.72
C GLU A 116 -29.75 -16.16 8.46
N MET A 117 -28.73 -15.33 8.58
CA MET A 117 -28.03 -14.85 7.38
C MET A 117 -27.10 -15.94 6.82
N LYS A 118 -27.48 -16.56 5.73
CA LYS A 118 -26.54 -17.25 4.83
C LYS A 118 -25.63 -16.16 4.25
N LEU A 119 -24.41 -16.07 4.76
CA LEU A 119 -23.40 -15.20 4.20
C LEU A 119 -23.12 -15.68 2.76
N SER A 120 -23.69 -14.98 1.79
CA SER A 120 -23.18 -15.02 0.44
C SER A 120 -21.87 -14.24 0.46
N THR A 121 -20.76 -14.93 0.28
CA THR A 121 -19.39 -14.38 0.36
C THR A 121 -19.15 -13.16 -0.54
N GLY A 122 -20.03 -12.91 -1.50
CA GLY A 122 -19.92 -11.76 -2.40
C GLY A 122 -20.57 -10.45 -1.92
N LEU A 123 -21.31 -10.46 -0.81
CA LEU A 123 -22.11 -9.30 -0.38
C LEU A 123 -21.64 -8.60 0.89
N VAL A 124 -20.59 -9.10 1.55
CA VAL A 124 -20.07 -8.45 2.77
C VAL A 124 -19.19 -7.26 2.40
N SER A 125 -19.60 -6.07 2.84
CA SER A 125 -18.77 -4.87 2.67
C SER A 125 -17.57 -4.87 3.62
N SER A 126 -16.52 -4.14 3.25
CA SER A 126 -15.35 -3.96 4.13
C SER A 126 -15.68 -3.23 5.42
N SER A 127 -16.66 -2.32 5.41
CA SER A 127 -17.12 -1.62 6.60
C SER A 127 -17.76 -2.58 7.61
N LEU A 128 -18.62 -3.47 7.14
CA LEU A 128 -19.28 -4.47 7.98
C LEU A 128 -18.25 -5.49 8.53
N ALA A 129 -17.31 -5.92 7.70
CA ALA A 129 -16.21 -6.76 8.17
C ALA A 129 -15.34 -6.04 9.22
N SER A 130 -15.10 -4.74 9.07
CA SER A 130 -14.38 -3.93 10.04
C SER A 130 -15.11 -3.83 11.39
N GLU A 131 -16.43 -3.76 11.40
CA GLU A 131 -17.24 -3.80 12.64
C GLU A 131 -17.05 -5.13 13.39
N VAL A 132 -17.10 -6.25 12.65
CA VAL A 132 -16.84 -7.57 13.22
C VAL A 132 -15.42 -7.65 13.79
N PHE A 133 -14.43 -7.17 13.05
CA PHE A 133 -13.02 -7.20 13.48
C PHE A 133 -12.80 -6.34 14.72
N THR A 134 -13.29 -5.12 14.74
CA THR A 134 -13.18 -4.25 15.93
C THR A 134 -13.92 -4.83 17.13
N GLY A 135 -15.05 -5.50 16.92
CA GLY A 135 -15.80 -6.19 17.98
C GLY A 135 -15.04 -7.33 18.64
N ILE A 136 -14.12 -7.97 17.94
CA ILE A 136 -13.23 -9.02 18.48
C ILE A 136 -11.82 -8.53 18.84
N GLY A 137 -11.59 -7.20 18.81
CA GLY A 137 -10.33 -6.60 19.21
C GLY A 137 -9.24 -6.64 18.11
N LEU A 138 -9.62 -6.81 16.84
CA LEU A 138 -8.72 -6.76 15.70
C LEU A 138 -8.75 -5.37 15.03
N PRO A 139 -7.69 -4.99 14.28
CA PRO A 139 -7.65 -3.73 13.55
C PRO A 139 -8.75 -3.64 12.49
N ARG A 140 -9.24 -2.42 12.22
CA ARG A 140 -10.18 -2.20 11.13
C ARG A 140 -9.55 -2.54 9.77
N ILE A 141 -10.38 -3.00 8.83
CA ILE A 141 -9.96 -3.38 7.50
C ILE A 141 -10.09 -2.19 6.54
N GLU A 142 -9.03 -1.88 5.82
CA GLU A 142 -9.01 -0.91 4.72
C GLU A 142 -8.62 -1.61 3.41
N ILE A 143 -9.54 -1.63 2.45
CA ILE A 143 -9.28 -2.25 1.14
C ILE A 143 -8.72 -1.19 0.20
N LYS A 144 -7.56 -1.50 -0.39
CA LYS A 144 -6.90 -0.68 -1.40
C LYS A 144 -6.89 -1.41 -2.74
N GLU A 145 -7.52 -0.79 -3.73
CA GLU A 145 -7.60 -1.30 -5.11
C GLU A 145 -7.10 -0.24 -6.09
N ASP A 146 -6.06 0.50 -5.71
CA ASP A 146 -5.53 1.58 -6.51
C ASP A 146 -4.65 1.03 -7.64
N TYR A 147 -4.93 1.49 -8.85
CA TYR A 147 -4.19 1.16 -10.06
C TYR A 147 -3.56 2.40 -10.66
N VAL A 148 -2.35 2.23 -11.16
CA VAL A 148 -1.63 3.26 -11.90
C VAL A 148 -1.26 2.73 -13.27
N LYS A 149 -1.33 3.58 -14.28
CA LYS A 149 -0.82 3.24 -15.62
C LYS A 149 0.70 3.35 -15.62
N ASP A 150 1.36 2.28 -16.02
CA ASP A 150 2.78 2.29 -16.29
C ASP A 150 3.11 3.08 -17.59
N GLN A 151 4.36 3.10 -17.96
CA GLN A 151 4.83 3.81 -19.17
C GLN A 151 4.29 3.21 -20.46
N THR A 152 3.89 1.94 -20.44
CA THR A 152 3.31 1.23 -21.57
C THR A 152 1.79 1.41 -21.68
N GLY A 153 1.18 2.12 -20.70
CA GLY A 153 -0.26 2.29 -20.59
C GLY A 153 -0.98 1.13 -19.93
N LYS A 154 -0.26 0.11 -19.44
CA LYS A 154 -0.82 -1.02 -18.71
C LYS A 154 -1.16 -0.61 -17.28
N ASN A 155 -2.31 -1.06 -16.78
CA ASN A 155 -2.67 -0.87 -15.38
C ASN A 155 -1.81 -1.76 -14.48
N VAL A 156 -1.13 -1.15 -13.53
CA VAL A 156 -0.35 -1.81 -12.49
C VAL A 156 -1.01 -1.53 -11.15
N GLN A 157 -1.26 -2.58 -10.39
CA GLN A 157 -1.82 -2.47 -9.05
C GLN A 157 -0.74 -1.98 -8.09
N ILE A 158 -1.08 -0.98 -7.25
CA ILE A 158 -0.14 -0.41 -6.29
C ILE A 158 0.09 -1.38 -5.13
N TYR A 159 -1.00 -1.98 -4.62
CA TYR A 159 -0.94 -2.96 -3.53
C TYR A 159 -0.97 -4.38 -4.09
N ALA A 160 0.01 -5.20 -3.71
CA ALA A 160 0.09 -6.58 -4.18
C ALA A 160 -0.94 -7.48 -3.48
N ASP A 161 -1.49 -8.44 -4.22
CA ASP A 161 -2.27 -9.51 -3.64
C ASP A 161 -1.39 -10.39 -2.72
N ASN A 162 -2.02 -11.08 -1.80
CA ASN A 162 -1.36 -11.89 -0.77
C ASN A 162 -0.42 -11.09 0.16
N ARG A 163 -0.67 -9.79 0.31
CA ARG A 163 -0.01 -8.93 1.30
C ARG A 163 -1.02 -8.31 2.23
N ILE A 164 -0.67 -8.23 3.51
CA ILE A 164 -1.41 -7.48 4.53
C ILE A 164 -0.42 -6.61 5.28
N THR A 165 -0.72 -5.32 5.37
CA THR A 165 0.08 -4.36 6.13
C THR A 165 -0.71 -3.88 7.33
N LEU A 166 -0.15 -4.06 8.52
CA LEU A 166 -0.68 -3.55 9.78
C LEU A 166 -0.03 -2.20 10.09
N LEU A 167 -0.85 -1.20 10.36
CA LEU A 167 -0.41 0.14 10.68
C LEU A 167 -0.80 0.54 12.10
N PRO A 168 0.13 1.13 12.88
CA PRO A 168 -0.12 1.54 14.27
C PRO A 168 -1.05 2.76 14.37
N SER A 169 -1.12 3.57 13.31
CA SER A 169 -1.95 4.77 13.27
C SER A 169 -2.40 5.09 11.84
N ASP A 170 -3.34 6.02 11.70
CA ASP A 170 -3.78 6.52 10.41
C ASP A 170 -2.72 7.37 9.71
N GLN A 171 -2.01 8.16 10.50
CA GLN A 171 -0.88 8.95 10.01
C GLN A 171 0.43 8.26 10.37
N ILE A 172 1.09 7.72 9.36
CA ILE A 172 2.32 6.94 9.50
C ILE A 172 3.58 7.71 9.10
N GLY A 173 3.42 8.90 8.55
CA GLY A 173 4.55 9.70 8.09
C GLY A 173 4.13 10.99 7.41
N TYR A 174 5.09 11.58 6.73
CA TYR A 174 4.96 12.87 6.07
C TYR A 174 5.55 12.82 4.67
N MET A 175 5.04 13.67 3.80
CA MET A 175 5.71 13.97 2.53
C MET A 175 6.66 15.16 2.76
N ARG A 176 7.95 14.94 2.54
CA ARG A 176 8.94 16.00 2.53
C ARG A 176 8.98 16.62 1.14
N HIS A 177 8.83 17.93 1.09
CA HIS A 177 8.89 18.72 -0.13
C HIS A 177 10.19 19.55 -0.09
N HIS A 178 10.89 19.59 -1.20
CA HIS A 178 12.01 20.48 -1.42
C HIS A 178 11.68 21.42 -2.57
N THR A 179 12.12 22.65 -2.50
CA THR A 179 11.95 23.61 -3.59
C THR A 179 12.87 23.22 -4.74
N PRO A 180 12.35 22.97 -5.95
CA PRO A 180 13.16 22.62 -7.11
C PRO A 180 14.25 23.64 -7.38
N TYR A 181 15.40 23.15 -7.82
CA TYR A 181 16.58 23.98 -8.10
C TYR A 181 16.29 25.14 -9.08
N GLU A 182 15.44 24.90 -10.06
CA GLU A 182 15.04 25.89 -11.06
C GLU A 182 14.28 27.08 -10.47
N ALA A 183 13.80 27.01 -9.24
CA ALA A 183 13.20 28.14 -8.54
C ALA A 183 14.25 29.18 -8.11
N THR A 184 15.49 28.73 -7.84
CA THR A 184 16.61 29.59 -7.44
C THR A 184 17.53 29.94 -8.59
N ASP A 185 17.64 29.06 -9.59
CA ASP A 185 18.45 29.27 -10.79
C ASP A 185 17.61 28.96 -12.07
N PRO A 186 16.75 29.92 -12.47
CA PRO A 186 15.80 29.70 -13.54
C PRO A 186 16.50 29.60 -14.91
N VAL A 187 16.09 28.64 -15.70
CA VAL A 187 16.57 28.48 -17.09
C VAL A 187 16.04 29.62 -17.96
N GLN A 188 16.91 30.25 -18.71
CA GLN A 188 16.56 31.35 -19.61
C GLN A 188 15.52 30.90 -20.64
N GLY A 189 14.49 31.74 -20.86
CA GLY A 189 13.42 31.47 -21.85
C GLY A 189 12.28 30.62 -21.31
N ARG A 190 12.29 30.26 -20.02
CA ARG A 190 11.18 29.58 -19.32
C ARG A 190 10.47 30.52 -18.35
N THR A 191 9.16 30.35 -18.23
CA THR A 191 8.34 31.01 -17.20
C THR A 191 7.95 29.98 -16.16
N TYR A 192 8.14 30.30 -14.87
CA TYR A 192 7.91 29.39 -13.77
C TYR A 192 6.72 29.85 -12.94
N ILE A 193 5.85 28.91 -12.58
CA ILE A 193 4.67 29.13 -11.76
C ILE A 193 4.74 28.15 -10.58
N PRO A 194 4.87 28.63 -9.32
CA PRO A 194 4.82 27.77 -8.17
C PRO A 194 3.42 27.17 -7.98
N SER A 195 3.35 25.94 -7.54
CA SER A 195 2.13 25.20 -7.27
C SER A 195 2.19 24.53 -5.88
N GLU A 196 1.10 23.90 -5.47
CA GLU A 196 1.00 23.21 -4.19
C GLU A 196 2.14 22.19 -3.99
N GLY A 197 2.56 21.99 -2.73
CA GLY A 197 3.62 21.05 -2.38
C GLY A 197 5.01 21.44 -2.91
N GLN A 198 5.28 22.73 -3.08
CA GLN A 198 6.54 23.26 -3.66
C GLN A 198 6.85 22.74 -5.08
N MET A 199 5.82 22.32 -5.80
CA MET A 199 5.93 21.96 -7.20
C MET A 199 6.15 23.21 -8.07
N LEU A 200 7.00 23.09 -9.06
CA LEU A 200 7.29 24.16 -10.03
C LEU A 200 6.78 23.76 -11.40
N ILE A 201 5.93 24.60 -11.98
CA ILE A 201 5.43 24.42 -13.34
C ILE A 201 6.21 25.36 -14.25
N SER A 202 6.92 24.81 -15.21
CA SER A 202 7.65 25.60 -16.22
C SER A 202 6.92 25.57 -17.57
N ASN A 203 6.78 26.74 -18.15
CA ASN A 203 6.24 26.92 -19.49
C ASN A 203 7.33 27.46 -20.39
N TYR A 204 7.51 26.84 -21.54
CA TYR A 204 8.43 27.32 -22.56
C TYR A 204 7.92 27.04 -23.98
N ARG A 205 8.55 27.68 -24.94
CA ARG A 205 8.24 27.51 -26.37
C ARG A 205 9.53 27.27 -27.12
N ASP A 206 9.48 26.28 -27.98
CA ASP A 206 10.50 26.08 -29.00
C ASP A 206 9.89 26.20 -30.41
N LYS A 207 10.68 25.90 -31.44
CA LYS A 207 10.23 25.90 -32.83
C LYS A 207 9.15 24.86 -33.15
N ASN A 208 8.99 23.85 -32.31
CA ASN A 208 8.05 22.73 -32.51
C ASN A 208 6.72 22.95 -31.77
N GLY A 209 6.69 23.82 -30.75
CA GLY A 209 5.46 24.06 -30.00
C GLY A 209 5.62 24.74 -28.64
N ARG A 210 4.53 24.73 -27.89
CA ARG A 210 4.50 25.15 -26.48
C ARG A 210 4.55 23.90 -25.59
N TYR A 211 5.35 23.97 -24.58
CA TYR A 211 5.56 22.87 -23.61
C TYR A 211 5.26 23.35 -22.21
N MET A 212 4.76 22.43 -21.42
CA MET A 212 4.55 22.59 -19.99
C MET A 212 5.21 21.40 -19.29
N GLU A 213 6.16 21.69 -18.43
CA GLU A 213 6.83 20.72 -17.59
C GLU A 213 6.51 21.03 -16.13
N TYR A 214 6.61 20.03 -15.26
CA TYR A 214 6.57 20.24 -13.84
C TYR A 214 7.72 19.50 -13.17
N THR A 215 8.28 20.13 -12.16
CA THR A 215 9.32 19.57 -11.31
C THR A 215 8.79 19.51 -9.88
N ALA A 216 8.94 18.37 -9.24
CA ALA A 216 8.58 18.15 -7.86
C ALA A 216 9.66 17.29 -7.20
N GLU A 217 10.24 17.79 -6.12
CA GLU A 217 11.25 17.11 -5.33
C GLU A 217 10.62 16.65 -4.01
N TRP A 218 10.00 15.46 -4.05
CA TRP A 218 9.25 14.92 -2.94
C TRP A 218 9.83 13.59 -2.49
N ILE A 219 9.95 13.42 -1.16
CA ILE A 219 10.38 12.16 -0.55
C ILE A 219 9.39 11.78 0.56
N PRO A 220 8.82 10.57 0.55
CA PRO A 220 8.02 10.07 1.64
C PRO A 220 8.94 9.73 2.83
N GLN A 221 8.55 10.19 4.01
CA GLN A 221 9.20 9.84 5.27
C GLN A 221 8.21 9.08 6.15
N ILE A 222 8.50 7.83 6.47
CA ILE A 222 7.75 7.05 7.45
C ILE A 222 8.37 7.28 8.82
N SER A 223 7.54 7.66 9.80
CA SER A 223 8.01 8.12 11.11
C SER A 223 8.55 7.00 11.98
N ASN A 224 7.84 5.87 12.03
CA ASN A 224 8.20 4.73 12.87
C ASN A 224 8.04 3.43 12.06
N PRO A 225 8.97 3.13 11.16
CA PRO A 225 8.83 1.98 10.25
C PRO A 225 8.89 0.64 10.98
N ASP A 226 9.59 0.55 12.09
CA ASP A 226 9.69 -0.61 12.98
C ASP A 226 8.36 -1.02 13.63
N LEU A 227 7.40 -0.08 13.73
CA LEU A 227 6.06 -0.37 14.22
C LEU A 227 5.11 -0.89 13.12
N ILE A 228 5.56 -0.99 11.88
CA ILE A 228 4.77 -1.53 10.77
C ILE A 228 5.04 -3.02 10.64
N THR A 229 3.98 -3.81 10.56
CA THR A 229 4.09 -5.26 10.36
C THR A 229 3.44 -5.66 9.04
N ASN A 230 4.17 -6.43 8.27
CA ASN A 230 3.71 -6.99 6.99
C ASN A 230 3.57 -8.50 7.06
N PHE A 231 2.43 -9.00 6.61
CA PHE A 231 2.24 -10.42 6.36
C PHE A 231 2.42 -10.71 4.86
N ASP A 232 3.34 -11.62 4.56
CA ASP A 232 3.51 -12.20 3.23
C ASP A 232 2.78 -13.54 3.17
N LEU A 233 1.65 -13.56 2.51
CA LEU A 233 0.74 -14.68 2.45
C LEU A 233 0.92 -15.51 1.16
N SER A 234 2.04 -15.35 0.49
CA SER A 234 2.31 -16.04 -0.78
C SER A 234 2.35 -17.57 -0.62
N GLU A 235 2.80 -18.07 0.54
CA GLU A 235 2.83 -19.51 0.84
C GLU A 235 1.44 -20.08 1.17
N ILE A 236 0.45 -19.22 1.49
CA ILE A 236 -0.93 -19.62 1.77
C ILE A 236 -1.79 -19.60 0.48
N ALA A 237 -1.19 -19.28 -0.66
CA ALA A 237 -1.89 -19.10 -1.94
C ALA A 237 -2.72 -20.30 -2.40
N SER A 238 -2.51 -21.50 -1.86
CA SER A 238 -3.18 -22.75 -2.25
C SER A 238 -4.44 -23.09 -1.44
N ILE A 239 -4.90 -22.23 -0.51
CA ILE A 239 -6.17 -22.49 0.19
C ILE A 239 -7.30 -22.29 -0.81
N GLN A 240 -7.79 -23.39 -1.39
CA GLN A 240 -9.03 -23.38 -2.14
C GLN A 240 -10.18 -23.14 -1.16
N SER A 241 -11.02 -22.16 -1.50
CA SER A 241 -12.31 -22.00 -0.84
C SER A 241 -13.10 -23.30 -1.00
N ALA A 242 -13.37 -23.96 0.11
CA ALA A 242 -14.28 -25.09 0.17
C ALA A 242 -15.72 -24.64 -0.11
#